data_3ed141544ae4328773238c420ff0a58b
#
_entry.id   3ed141544ae4328773238c420ff0a58b
#
_cell.length_a   1.000
_cell.length_b   1.000
_cell.length_c   1.000
_cell.angle_alpha   90.00
_cell.angle_beta   90.00
_cell.angle_gamma   90.00
#
_symmetry.space_group_name_H-M   'P 1'
#
loop_
_entity.id
_entity.type
_entity.pdbx_description
1 polymer ?
#
loop_
_entity_poly.entity_id
_entity_poly.type
_entity_poly.pdbx_seq_one_letter_code
_entity_poly.pdbx_strand_id
1 'polypeptide(L)'
;MWGNRPIFKIKKSKNFKQFEFNLRKDDYVIKQLNKTALLSYLEYVDGKIVVDEITPKDRFGKIFKNSSKHPSHSMGKSIISYIAGHAICKGYISGISHKLNDWPILEKTLFYNQPLINPLNMASGDYKYIKSKGGGEFKNSNR
;
A
#
# COMPACT_ATOMS: atom_id res chain seq x y z
N MET A 1 18.82 -12.60 3.21
CA MET A 1 19.28 -11.93 1.97
C MET A 1 18.06 -11.38 1.24
N TRP A 2 17.95 -10.07 1.10
CA TRP A 2 16.92 -9.43 0.28
C TRP A 2 17.42 -9.48 -1.15
N GLY A 3 16.94 -10.42 -1.94
CA GLY A 3 17.35 -10.57 -3.34
C GLY A 3 17.07 -9.30 -4.15
N ASN A 4 17.80 -9.09 -5.25
CA ASN A 4 17.63 -8.00 -6.20
C ASN A 4 16.17 -7.91 -6.68
N ARG A 5 15.37 -7.05 -6.03
CA ARG A 5 14.01 -6.77 -6.48
C ARG A 5 14.08 -5.71 -7.58
N PRO A 6 13.35 -5.87 -8.66
CA PRO A 6 13.32 -4.86 -9.71
C PRO A 6 12.83 -3.52 -9.13
N ILE A 7 13.61 -2.48 -9.33
CA ILE A 7 13.25 -1.12 -8.91
C ILE A 7 12.62 -0.44 -10.13
N PHE A 8 11.32 -0.23 -10.06
CA PHE A 8 10.61 0.55 -11.08
C PHE A 8 10.65 2.04 -10.71
N LYS A 9 11.14 2.86 -11.65
CA LYS A 9 11.06 4.31 -11.51
C LYS A 9 9.69 4.78 -12.00
N ILE A 10 8.88 5.30 -11.09
CA ILE A 10 7.64 5.99 -11.46
C ILE A 10 8.02 7.35 -12.03
N LYS A 11 7.67 7.58 -13.30
CA LYS A 11 7.90 8.88 -13.95
C LYS A 11 6.94 9.92 -13.37
N LYS A 12 7.45 11.15 -13.21
CA LYS A 12 6.62 12.29 -12.82
C LYS A 12 5.55 12.52 -13.89
N SER A 13 4.30 12.76 -13.48
CA SER A 13 3.23 13.13 -14.40
C SER A 13 3.59 14.43 -15.14
N LYS A 14 3.24 14.52 -16.41
CA LYS A 14 3.38 15.77 -17.19
C LYS A 14 2.44 16.88 -16.64
N ASN A 15 1.30 16.47 -16.09
CA ASN A 15 0.27 17.35 -15.54
C ASN A 15 0.18 17.17 -14.02
N PHE A 16 1.31 17.24 -13.32
CA PHE A 16 1.28 17.14 -11.86
C PHE A 16 0.69 18.42 -11.26
N LYS A 17 -0.18 18.23 -10.25
CA LYS A 17 -0.62 19.33 -9.41
C LYS A 17 0.33 19.42 -8.21
N GLN A 18 0.73 20.64 -7.86
CA GLN A 18 1.39 20.88 -6.60
C GLN A 18 0.35 20.83 -5.48
N PHE A 19 0.76 20.28 -4.34
CA PHE A 19 -0.07 20.38 -3.14
C PHE A 19 -0.08 21.82 -2.63
N GLU A 20 -1.24 22.27 -2.21
CA GLU A 20 -1.36 23.51 -1.42
C GLU A 20 -1.05 23.19 0.04
N PHE A 21 -0.45 24.16 0.72
CA PHE A 21 -0.08 24.03 2.11
C PHE A 21 -0.85 25.07 2.94
N ASN A 22 -1.39 24.63 4.07
CA ASN A 22 -1.95 25.48 5.13
C ASN A 22 -1.50 24.91 6.48
N LEU A 23 -0.20 24.99 6.74
CA LEU A 23 0.45 24.30 7.84
C LEU A 23 0.03 24.86 9.19
N ARG A 24 -0.32 23.97 10.08
CA ARG A 24 -0.56 24.19 11.51
C ARG A 24 0.37 23.33 12.35
N LYS A 25 0.72 23.82 13.51
CA LYS A 25 1.43 23.05 14.52
C LYS A 25 0.48 22.05 15.17
N ASP A 26 0.92 20.81 15.32
CA ASP A 26 0.21 19.78 16.07
C ASP A 26 1.07 19.26 17.22
N ASP A 27 0.77 19.71 18.43
CA ASP A 27 1.58 19.39 19.63
C ASP A 27 1.51 17.90 19.99
N TYR A 28 0.42 17.22 19.65
CA TYR A 28 0.32 15.78 19.83
C TYR A 28 1.27 15.03 18.90
N VAL A 29 1.28 15.37 17.61
CA VAL A 29 2.19 14.79 16.62
C VAL A 29 3.63 15.04 17.01
N ILE A 30 3.97 16.27 17.38
CA ILE A 30 5.33 16.64 17.84
C ILE A 30 5.73 15.81 19.06
N LYS A 31 4.83 15.64 20.03
CA LYS A 31 5.08 14.79 21.19
C LYS A 31 5.34 13.33 20.78
N GLN A 32 4.58 12.79 19.82
CA GLN A 32 4.78 11.42 19.33
C GLN A 32 6.13 11.27 18.61
N LEU A 33 6.49 12.21 17.75
CA LEU A 33 7.78 12.24 17.07
C LEU A 33 8.97 12.27 18.03
N ASN A 34 8.79 12.89 19.20
CA ASN A 34 9.81 12.97 20.24
C ASN A 34 9.86 11.74 21.15
N LYS A 35 8.78 10.99 21.32
CA LYS A 35 8.68 9.91 22.31
C LYS A 35 8.62 8.51 21.72
N THR A 36 8.20 8.38 20.47
CA THR A 36 7.97 7.08 19.83
C THR A 36 8.92 6.86 18.63
N ALA A 37 8.78 5.74 17.94
CA ALA A 37 9.49 5.46 16.69
C ALA A 37 8.79 6.07 15.46
N LEU A 38 7.89 7.04 15.64
CA LEU A 38 7.29 7.78 14.53
C LEU A 38 8.38 8.59 13.82
N LEU A 39 8.51 8.40 12.51
CA LEU A 39 9.54 9.03 11.68
C LEU A 39 9.05 10.29 10.98
N SER A 40 7.81 10.27 10.49
CA SER A 40 7.15 11.41 9.85
C SER A 40 5.65 11.31 9.98
N TYR A 41 4.99 12.43 9.89
CA TYR A 41 3.53 12.52 9.87
C TYR A 41 3.10 13.59 8.89
N LEU A 42 2.19 13.23 8.00
CA LEU A 42 1.60 14.13 7.02
C LEU A 42 0.08 14.01 7.09
N GLU A 43 -0.58 15.14 7.20
CA GLU A 43 -2.04 15.23 7.19
C GLU A 43 -2.50 16.08 6.00
N TYR A 44 -3.46 15.53 5.26
CA TYR A 44 -4.05 16.18 4.10
C TYR A 44 -5.55 16.32 4.33
N VAL A 45 -6.02 17.56 4.34
CA VAL A 45 -7.43 17.92 4.61
C VAL A 45 -7.89 18.93 3.58
N ASP A 46 -9.05 18.73 3.00
CA ASP A 46 -9.72 19.64 2.07
C ASP A 46 -8.81 20.19 0.96
N GLY A 47 -8.01 19.29 0.37
CA GLY A 47 -7.13 19.66 -0.74
C GLY A 47 -5.79 20.27 -0.32
N LYS A 48 -5.50 20.40 0.97
CA LYS A 48 -4.28 21.05 1.50
C LYS A 48 -3.52 20.15 2.46
N ILE A 49 -2.21 20.28 2.47
CA ILE A 49 -1.38 19.70 3.53
C ILE A 49 -1.43 20.63 4.73
N VAL A 50 -1.93 20.10 5.84
CA VAL A 50 -2.14 20.87 7.08
C VAL A 50 -1.15 20.51 8.17
N VAL A 51 -0.55 19.32 8.14
CA VAL A 51 0.57 18.93 8.99
C VAL A 51 1.62 18.22 8.12
N ASP A 52 2.88 18.62 8.26
CA ASP A 52 4.03 17.99 7.60
C ASP A 52 5.21 18.03 8.56
N GLU A 53 5.31 17.02 9.39
CA GLU A 53 6.29 16.94 10.47
C GLU A 53 7.22 15.74 10.31
N ILE A 54 8.47 15.90 10.68
CA ILE A 54 9.49 14.86 10.65
C ILE A 54 10.18 14.73 12.01
N THR A 55 10.66 13.52 12.30
CA THR A 55 11.41 13.22 13.52
C THR A 55 12.57 14.20 13.73
N PRO A 56 12.82 14.67 14.98
CA PRO A 56 13.91 15.60 15.29
C PRO A 56 15.29 15.06 14.93
N LYS A 57 16.23 15.99 14.64
CA LYS A 57 17.60 15.66 14.24
C LYS A 57 18.38 14.90 15.30
N ASP A 58 18.15 15.19 16.57
CA ASP A 58 18.78 14.53 17.73
C ASP A 58 18.28 13.10 17.96
N ARG A 59 17.21 12.70 17.28
CA ARG A 59 16.68 11.33 17.28
C ARG A 59 17.00 10.63 15.96
N PHE A 60 16.02 10.45 15.10
CA PHE A 60 16.16 9.74 13.83
C PHE A 60 16.39 10.67 12.64
N GLY A 61 16.25 11.98 12.80
CA GLY A 61 16.35 12.97 11.72
C GLY A 61 17.78 13.10 11.12
N LYS A 62 18.81 12.51 11.76
CA LYS A 62 20.14 12.35 11.14
C LYS A 62 20.09 11.34 9.98
N ILE A 63 19.27 10.32 10.10
CA ILE A 63 19.19 9.18 9.18
C ILE A 63 18.01 9.36 8.22
N PHE A 64 16.86 9.86 8.72
CA PHE A 64 15.63 10.01 7.98
C PHE A 64 15.33 11.47 7.65
N LYS A 65 15.11 11.73 6.37
CA LYS A 65 14.72 13.02 5.80
C LYS A 65 13.45 12.86 4.98
N ASN A 66 12.76 13.94 4.65
CA ASN A 66 11.59 13.89 3.75
C ASN A 66 11.88 13.24 2.40
N SER A 67 13.13 13.29 1.93
CA SER A 67 13.59 12.62 0.71
C SER A 67 14.02 11.16 0.90
N SER A 68 14.00 10.62 2.13
CA SER A 68 14.40 9.24 2.39
C SER A 68 13.40 8.27 1.77
N LYS A 69 13.93 7.22 1.13
CA LYS A 69 13.11 6.18 0.51
C LYS A 69 12.89 5.07 1.53
N HIS A 70 11.63 4.75 1.76
CA HIS A 70 11.23 3.68 2.65
C HIS A 70 10.54 2.56 1.85
N PRO A 71 10.77 1.28 2.20
CA PRO A 71 9.97 0.21 1.64
C PRO A 71 8.52 0.39 2.10
N SER A 72 7.57 0.34 1.16
CA SER A 72 6.15 0.54 1.45
C SER A 72 5.54 -0.61 2.25
N HIS A 73 6.18 -1.80 2.22
CA HIS A 73 5.63 -3.02 2.84
C HIS A 73 4.14 -3.18 2.52
N SER A 74 3.30 -3.43 3.53
CA SER A 74 1.87 -3.64 3.35
C SER A 74 1.07 -2.40 2.93
N MET A 75 1.63 -1.19 3.04
CA MET A 75 1.00 0.01 2.46
C MET A 75 0.77 -0.10 0.96
N GLY A 76 1.61 -0.87 0.25
CA GLY A 76 1.42 -1.17 -1.15
C GLY A 76 0.05 -1.80 -1.45
N LYS A 77 -0.50 -2.60 -0.53
CA LYS A 77 -1.83 -3.21 -0.68
C LYS A 77 -2.94 -2.16 -0.64
N SER A 78 -2.83 -1.16 0.23
CA SER A 78 -3.79 -0.05 0.30
C SER A 78 -3.77 0.78 -0.99
N ILE A 79 -2.59 1.00 -1.56
CA ILE A 79 -2.45 1.69 -2.86
C ILE A 79 -3.10 0.88 -3.98
N ILE A 80 -2.93 -0.45 -4.00
CA ILE A 80 -3.58 -1.32 -4.99
C ILE A 80 -5.11 -1.26 -4.83
N SER A 81 -5.62 -1.30 -3.62
CA SER A 81 -7.07 -1.17 -3.36
C SER A 81 -7.61 0.18 -3.85
N TYR A 82 -6.87 1.26 -3.63
CA TYR A 82 -7.23 2.59 -4.14
C TYR A 82 -7.25 2.63 -5.68
N ILE A 83 -6.24 2.05 -6.34
CA ILE A 83 -6.18 1.95 -7.80
C ILE A 83 -7.36 1.12 -8.34
N ALA A 84 -7.68 0.00 -7.69
CA ALA A 84 -8.84 -0.83 -8.06
C ALA A 84 -10.15 -0.04 -7.93
N GLY A 85 -10.33 0.74 -6.87
CA GLY A 85 -11.47 1.66 -6.71
C GLY A 85 -11.57 2.66 -7.85
N HIS A 86 -10.47 3.27 -8.25
CA HIS A 86 -10.43 4.17 -9.41
C HIS A 86 -10.80 3.46 -10.73
N ALA A 87 -10.32 2.24 -10.95
CA ALA A 87 -10.64 1.45 -12.13
C ALA A 87 -12.14 1.13 -12.20
N ILE A 88 -12.76 0.84 -11.05
CA ILE A 88 -14.21 0.65 -10.93
C ILE A 88 -14.95 1.95 -11.26
N CYS A 89 -14.58 3.08 -10.66
CA CYS A 89 -15.18 4.38 -10.91
C CYS A 89 -15.07 4.83 -12.37
N LYS A 90 -14.03 4.40 -13.08
CA LYS A 90 -13.82 4.69 -14.51
C LYS A 90 -14.48 3.66 -15.44
N GLY A 91 -15.14 2.64 -14.91
CA GLY A 91 -15.81 1.59 -15.68
C GLY A 91 -14.88 0.55 -16.31
N TYR A 92 -13.58 0.54 -15.94
CA TYR A 92 -12.65 -0.50 -16.41
C TYR A 92 -12.88 -1.84 -15.73
N ILE A 93 -13.44 -1.84 -14.55
CA ILE A 93 -13.83 -3.02 -13.77
C ILE A 93 -15.29 -2.82 -13.35
N SER A 94 -16.14 -3.84 -13.53
CA SER A 94 -17.57 -3.74 -13.25
C SER A 94 -17.93 -3.59 -11.76
N GLY A 95 -17.01 -3.93 -10.86
CA GLY A 95 -17.19 -3.82 -9.42
C GLY A 95 -16.30 -4.78 -8.64
N ILE A 96 -16.43 -4.78 -7.33
CA ILE A 96 -15.64 -5.66 -6.43
C ILE A 96 -15.98 -7.15 -6.59
N SER A 97 -17.15 -7.46 -7.14
CA SER A 97 -17.57 -8.83 -7.47
C SER A 97 -17.12 -9.30 -8.85
N HIS A 98 -16.45 -8.43 -9.63
CA HIS A 98 -15.88 -8.78 -10.93
C HIS A 98 -14.96 -9.99 -10.81
N LYS A 99 -15.18 -11.01 -11.64
CA LYS A 99 -14.38 -12.22 -11.64
C LYS A 99 -13.11 -12.03 -12.47
N LEU A 100 -11.98 -12.45 -11.89
CA LEU A 100 -10.66 -12.34 -12.52
C LEU A 100 -10.46 -13.50 -13.50
N ASN A 101 -11.17 -13.48 -14.61
CA ASN A 101 -11.12 -14.52 -15.66
C ASN A 101 -10.88 -13.98 -17.06
N ASP A 102 -10.72 -12.69 -17.20
CA ASP A 102 -10.49 -11.97 -18.45
C ASP A 102 -8.99 -11.73 -18.74
N TRP A 103 -8.12 -12.13 -17.82
CA TRP A 103 -6.67 -11.99 -17.99
C TRP A 103 -5.98 -13.36 -18.05
N PRO A 104 -5.48 -13.79 -19.23
CA PRO A 104 -4.96 -15.15 -19.43
C PRO A 104 -3.83 -15.58 -18.49
N ILE A 105 -3.01 -14.61 -18.01
CA ILE A 105 -1.91 -14.90 -17.07
C ILE A 105 -2.42 -15.47 -15.74
N LEU A 106 -3.68 -15.25 -15.41
CA LEU A 106 -4.27 -15.70 -14.15
C LEU A 106 -4.80 -17.14 -14.21
N GLU A 107 -5.01 -17.73 -15.40
CA GLU A 107 -5.67 -19.04 -15.59
C GLU A 107 -5.04 -20.17 -14.77
N LYS A 108 -3.73 -20.13 -14.55
CA LYS A 108 -2.99 -21.15 -13.77
C LYS A 108 -2.67 -20.71 -12.35
N THR A 109 -3.33 -19.65 -11.87
CA THR A 109 -3.11 -19.11 -10.53
C THR A 109 -4.34 -19.34 -9.65
N LEU A 110 -4.14 -19.20 -8.34
CA LEU A 110 -5.24 -19.24 -7.36
C LEU A 110 -6.20 -18.06 -7.47
N PHE A 111 -5.84 -17.03 -8.24
CA PHE A 111 -6.67 -15.85 -8.45
C PHE A 111 -7.70 -16.02 -9.57
N TYR A 112 -7.51 -17.02 -10.45
CA TYR A 112 -8.40 -17.23 -11.59
C TYR A 112 -9.84 -17.46 -11.15
N ASN A 113 -10.77 -16.78 -11.79
CA ASN A 113 -12.20 -16.82 -11.52
C ASN A 113 -12.62 -16.44 -10.09
N GLN A 114 -11.71 -15.84 -9.32
CA GLN A 114 -12.03 -15.26 -8.02
C GLN A 114 -12.67 -13.89 -8.19
N PRO A 115 -13.66 -13.51 -7.37
CA PRO A 115 -14.11 -12.13 -7.32
C PRO A 115 -12.98 -11.23 -6.81
N LEU A 116 -12.85 -10.03 -7.37
CA LEU A 116 -11.80 -9.07 -7.05
C LEU A 116 -11.66 -8.78 -5.55
N ILE A 117 -12.77 -8.81 -4.82
CA ILE A 117 -12.75 -8.58 -3.36
C ILE A 117 -11.91 -9.63 -2.61
N ASN A 118 -11.84 -10.87 -3.10
CA ASN A 118 -11.09 -11.92 -2.41
C ASN A 118 -9.57 -11.64 -2.36
N PRO A 119 -8.87 -11.39 -3.48
CA PRO A 119 -7.46 -11.02 -3.41
C PRO A 119 -7.20 -9.68 -2.71
N LEU A 120 -8.11 -8.70 -2.82
CA LEU A 120 -7.99 -7.44 -2.09
C LEU A 120 -8.02 -7.65 -0.56
N ASN A 121 -8.80 -8.61 -0.09
CA ASN A 121 -8.87 -8.99 1.33
C ASN A 121 -7.89 -10.11 1.71
N MET A 122 -6.97 -10.50 0.80
CA MET A 122 -6.06 -11.64 1.00
C MET A 122 -6.79 -12.96 1.33
N ALA A 123 -7.98 -13.16 0.76
CA ALA A 123 -8.87 -14.29 1.01
C ALA A 123 -9.06 -15.18 -0.24
N SER A 124 -8.02 -15.36 -1.05
CA SER A 124 -8.10 -16.11 -2.31
C SER A 124 -8.10 -17.63 -2.14
N GLY A 125 -8.07 -18.16 -0.93
CA GLY A 125 -8.19 -19.60 -0.68
C GLY A 125 -7.01 -20.43 -1.19
N ASP A 126 -5.80 -20.03 -0.88
CA ASP A 126 -4.54 -20.59 -1.34
C ASP A 126 -4.13 -21.92 -0.69
N TYR A 127 -5.02 -22.54 0.08
CA TYR A 127 -4.78 -23.80 0.79
C TYR A 127 -4.22 -24.92 -0.13
N LYS A 128 -4.81 -25.11 -1.31
CA LYS A 128 -4.34 -26.10 -2.27
C LYS A 128 -2.95 -25.78 -2.82
N TYR A 129 -2.67 -24.50 -3.01
CA TYR A 129 -1.39 -24.01 -3.49
C TYR A 129 -0.28 -24.21 -2.45
N ILE A 130 -0.54 -23.88 -1.20
CA ILE A 130 0.38 -24.09 -0.09
C ILE A 130 0.70 -25.56 0.08
N LYS A 131 -0.30 -26.44 0.06
CA LYS A 131 -0.12 -27.89 0.15
C LYS A 131 0.73 -28.45 -0.99
N SER A 132 0.52 -27.99 -2.22
CA SER A 132 1.25 -28.46 -3.41
C SER A 132 2.71 -28.01 -3.45
N LYS A 133 3.07 -26.95 -2.75
CA LYS A 133 4.43 -26.37 -2.71
C LYS A 133 5.23 -26.75 -1.46
N GLY A 134 4.73 -27.67 -0.63
CA GLY A 134 5.41 -28.06 0.61
C GLY A 134 5.49 -26.92 1.64
N GLY A 135 4.70 -25.88 1.48
CA GLY A 135 4.54 -24.82 2.46
C GLY A 135 3.92 -25.37 3.72
N GLY A 136 4.62 -25.15 4.84
CA GLY A 136 4.41 -25.77 6.12
C GLY A 136 2.96 -25.86 6.62
N GLU A 137 2.82 -26.68 7.60
CA GLU A 137 1.60 -27.15 8.24
C GLU A 137 0.58 -26.04 8.61
N PHE A 138 -0.19 -25.56 7.65
CA PHE A 138 -1.52 -25.03 7.96
C PHE A 138 -2.50 -26.21 8.00
N LYS A 139 -2.31 -27.09 9.01
CA LYS A 139 -3.31 -28.07 9.38
C LYS A 139 -4.50 -27.30 9.91
N ASN A 140 -5.64 -27.48 9.23
CA ASN A 140 -6.97 -27.10 9.67
C ASN A 140 -7.27 -25.60 9.82
N SER A 141 -7.43 -24.91 8.72
CA SER A 141 -8.47 -23.90 8.68
C SER A 141 -9.67 -24.52 7.95
N ASN A 142 -10.61 -25.05 8.70
CA ASN A 142 -11.97 -25.24 8.25
C ASN A 142 -12.54 -23.82 7.98
N ARG A 143 -12.44 -23.39 6.75
CA ARG A 143 -13.14 -22.22 6.22
C ARG A 143 -13.82 -22.62 4.93
#